data_5e62486fb1780fbaaa2392faf83d1b9b
#
_entry.id   5e62486fb1780fbaaa2392faf83d1b9b
#
_cell.length_a   1.000
_cell.length_b   1.000
_cell.length_c   1.000
_cell.angle_alpha   90.00
_cell.angle_beta   90.00
_cell.angle_gamma   90.00
#
_symmetry.space_group_name_H-M   'P 1'
#
loop_
_entity.id
_entity.type
_entity.pdbx_description
1 polymer ?
#
loop_
_entity_poly.entity_id
_entity_poly.type
_entity_poly.pdbx_seq_one_letter_code
_entity_poly.pdbx_strand_id
1 'polypeptide(L)'
;MTKKELYARVLSYFSELHPEVTTELEFGSVFQLLVAVVLSAQCTDKRVNMVTPELFAHYPDARSMAESDEAEIYEYVKSVSYPNAKARHLVELSQMIMADYGGEVPEDFDSLLRLPGVGRKTANVMQAVAFGQAAMPVDTHVFRVSHRLGLVPASADTPLKVETQLKKHIPADCLSRAHHWLLLHGRYVCTSRKPHCKDCPFDSFCPKRLEGSKL
;
A
#
# COMPACT_ATOMS: atom_id res chain seq x y z
N MET A 1 25.66 -16.79 -1.12
CA MET A 1 25.04 -15.83 -0.20
C MET A 1 23.85 -16.48 0.50
N THR A 2 23.82 -16.49 1.80
CA THR A 2 22.71 -17.01 2.60
C THR A 2 21.50 -16.06 2.53
N LYS A 3 20.32 -16.57 2.89
CA LYS A 3 19.10 -15.75 2.95
C LYS A 3 19.26 -14.56 3.90
N LYS A 4 19.86 -14.78 5.06
CA LYS A 4 20.13 -13.73 6.06
C LYS A 4 21.03 -12.63 5.50
N GLU A 5 22.10 -12.98 4.82
CA GLU A 5 23.00 -12.02 4.16
C GLU A 5 22.30 -11.23 3.05
N LEU A 6 21.43 -11.89 2.26
CA LEU A 6 20.66 -11.22 1.22
C LEU A 6 19.75 -10.14 1.80
N TYR A 7 18.95 -10.47 2.83
CA TYR A 7 18.09 -9.49 3.49
C TYR A 7 18.91 -8.35 4.12
N ALA A 8 19.99 -8.68 4.83
CA ALA A 8 20.85 -7.65 5.44
C ALA A 8 21.37 -6.65 4.40
N ARG A 9 21.87 -7.12 3.25
CA ARG A 9 22.40 -6.23 2.18
C ARG A 9 21.31 -5.37 1.57
N VAL A 10 20.13 -5.93 1.29
CA VAL A 10 19.02 -5.17 0.70
C VAL A 10 18.49 -4.11 1.67
N LEU A 11 18.30 -4.47 2.94
CA LEU A 11 17.77 -3.55 3.94
C LEU A 11 18.79 -2.45 4.29
N SER A 12 20.09 -2.78 4.44
CA SER A 12 21.14 -1.79 4.70
C SER A 12 21.17 -0.73 3.60
N TYR A 13 21.20 -1.16 2.33
CA TYR A 13 21.20 -0.24 1.19
C TYR A 13 20.03 0.75 1.25
N PHE A 14 18.81 0.26 1.47
CA PHE A 14 17.64 1.12 1.49
C PHE A 14 17.59 2.02 2.73
N SER A 15 17.98 1.51 3.89
CA SER A 15 17.99 2.31 5.13
C SER A 15 19.02 3.43 5.12
N GLU A 16 20.13 3.26 4.43
CA GLU A 16 21.16 4.28 4.26
C GLU A 16 20.73 5.39 3.30
N LEU A 17 20.07 5.03 2.19
CA LEU A 17 19.72 6.00 1.13
C LEU A 17 18.33 6.59 1.27
N HIS A 18 17.40 5.89 1.90
CA HIS A 18 16.00 6.28 2.01
C HIS A 18 15.44 6.04 3.42
N PRO A 19 16.03 6.64 4.47
CA PRO A 19 15.62 6.39 5.87
C PRO A 19 14.19 6.83 6.15
N GLU A 20 13.72 7.92 5.51
CA GLU A 20 12.42 8.57 5.76
C GLU A 20 11.39 8.28 4.65
N VAL A 21 11.41 7.07 4.09
CA VAL A 21 10.48 6.71 3.03
C VAL A 21 9.06 6.49 3.59
N THR A 22 8.07 7.06 2.91
CA THR A 22 6.64 6.89 3.22
C THR A 22 5.79 6.83 1.94
N THR A 23 4.47 6.87 2.08
CA THR A 23 3.53 6.89 0.95
C THR A 23 3.64 8.17 0.12
N GLU A 24 3.37 8.08 -1.18
CA GLU A 24 3.23 9.24 -2.07
C GLU A 24 1.80 9.85 -2.05
N LEU A 25 0.87 9.26 -1.31
CA LEU A 25 -0.48 9.82 -1.12
C LEU A 25 -0.44 11.02 -0.19
N GLU A 26 -1.22 12.06 -0.51
CA GLU A 26 -1.36 13.30 0.27
C GLU A 26 -2.61 13.21 1.17
N PHE A 27 -2.47 13.48 2.46
CA PHE A 27 -3.54 13.42 3.45
C PHE A 27 -3.22 14.28 4.68
N GLY A 28 -4.25 14.74 5.37
CA GLY A 28 -4.12 15.51 6.62
C GLY A 28 -4.63 14.77 7.86
N SER A 29 -5.31 13.62 7.71
CA SER A 29 -5.83 12.84 8.84
C SER A 29 -5.82 11.34 8.53
N VAL A 30 -6.01 10.49 9.56
CA VAL A 30 -6.13 9.03 9.39
C VAL A 30 -7.32 8.68 8.50
N PHE A 31 -8.44 9.37 8.63
CA PHE A 31 -9.60 9.18 7.77
C PHE A 31 -9.28 9.53 6.31
N GLN A 32 -8.63 10.66 6.06
CA GLN A 32 -8.22 11.05 4.71
C GLN A 32 -7.23 10.07 4.09
N LEU A 33 -6.31 9.51 4.88
CA LEU A 33 -5.44 8.44 4.40
C LEU A 33 -6.26 7.21 3.99
N LEU A 34 -7.23 6.77 4.79
CA LEU A 34 -8.09 5.64 4.46
C LEU A 34 -8.83 5.87 3.13
N VAL A 35 -9.44 7.03 2.96
CA VAL A 35 -10.11 7.44 1.70
C VAL A 35 -9.12 7.40 0.53
N ALA A 36 -7.94 8.01 0.67
CA ALA A 36 -6.93 8.03 -0.38
C ALA A 36 -6.45 6.63 -0.76
N VAL A 37 -6.25 5.73 0.23
CA VAL A 37 -5.84 4.34 -0.03
C VAL A 37 -6.95 3.54 -0.72
N VAL A 38 -8.21 3.72 -0.35
CA VAL A 38 -9.36 3.10 -1.05
C VAL A 38 -9.42 3.61 -2.50
N LEU A 39 -9.25 4.91 -2.72
CA LEU A 39 -9.21 5.49 -4.07
C LEU A 39 -8.00 5.01 -4.89
N SER A 40 -6.88 4.66 -4.27
CA SER A 40 -5.68 4.19 -4.96
C SER A 40 -5.78 2.77 -5.52
N ALA A 41 -6.83 2.01 -5.18
CA ALA A 41 -7.05 0.68 -5.73
C ALA A 41 -7.17 0.74 -7.27
N GLN A 42 -6.20 0.12 -7.98
CA GLN A 42 -6.09 0.15 -9.44
C GLN A 42 -6.05 1.58 -10.03
N CYS A 43 -5.59 2.55 -9.26
CA CYS A 43 -5.41 3.94 -9.68
C CYS A 43 -4.02 4.43 -9.27
N THR A 44 -3.46 5.40 -10.00
CA THR A 44 -2.15 5.97 -9.64
C THR A 44 -2.29 6.96 -8.48
N ASP A 45 -1.30 7.01 -7.59
CA ASP A 45 -1.27 7.97 -6.48
C ASP A 45 -1.37 9.42 -6.99
N LYS A 46 -0.72 9.72 -8.12
CA LYS A 46 -0.84 11.02 -8.79
C LYS A 46 -2.30 11.38 -9.13
N ARG A 47 -3.09 10.42 -9.65
CA ARG A 47 -4.50 10.67 -9.95
C ARG A 47 -5.32 10.86 -8.68
N VAL A 48 -5.04 10.09 -7.64
CA VAL A 48 -5.70 10.24 -6.34
C VAL A 48 -5.41 11.63 -5.77
N ASN A 49 -4.15 12.05 -5.72
CA ASN A 49 -3.75 13.37 -5.22
C ASN A 49 -4.30 14.55 -6.03
N MET A 50 -4.77 14.31 -7.27
CA MET A 50 -5.46 15.35 -8.07
C MET A 50 -6.93 15.55 -7.64
N VAL A 51 -7.58 14.55 -7.09
CA VAL A 51 -9.01 14.59 -6.76
C VAL A 51 -9.27 14.79 -5.26
N THR A 52 -8.36 14.32 -4.41
CA THR A 52 -8.54 14.35 -2.96
C THR A 52 -8.54 15.75 -2.34
N PRO A 53 -7.81 16.77 -2.81
CA PRO A 53 -7.87 18.10 -2.21
C PRO A 53 -9.28 18.70 -2.22
N GLU A 54 -9.98 18.62 -3.35
CA GLU A 54 -11.35 19.13 -3.48
C GLU A 54 -12.33 18.27 -2.68
N LEU A 55 -12.19 16.94 -2.74
CA LEU A 55 -12.99 16.01 -1.94
C LEU A 55 -12.85 16.30 -0.44
N PHE A 56 -11.64 16.47 0.07
CA PHE A 56 -11.39 16.73 1.50
C PHE A 56 -11.75 18.13 1.96
N ALA A 57 -11.83 19.09 1.05
CA ALA A 57 -12.35 20.43 1.37
C ALA A 57 -13.85 20.38 1.69
N HIS A 58 -14.62 19.48 1.06
CA HIS A 58 -16.06 19.34 1.29
C HIS A 58 -16.38 18.25 2.33
N TYR A 59 -15.60 17.17 2.36
CA TYR A 59 -15.79 16.00 3.22
C TYR A 59 -14.50 15.71 4.01
N PRO A 60 -14.14 16.54 5.00
CA PRO A 60 -12.87 16.44 5.73
C PRO A 60 -12.78 15.25 6.67
N ASP A 61 -13.90 14.66 7.08
CA ASP A 61 -14.02 13.63 8.10
C ASP A 61 -15.11 12.58 7.78
N ALA A 62 -15.19 11.54 8.62
CA ALA A 62 -16.15 10.47 8.45
C ALA A 62 -17.60 10.94 8.58
N ARG A 63 -17.87 11.95 9.43
CA ARG A 63 -19.21 12.47 9.63
C ARG A 63 -19.74 13.13 8.37
N SER A 64 -19.02 14.10 7.84
CA SER A 64 -19.43 14.83 6.64
C SER A 64 -19.63 13.90 5.44
N MET A 65 -18.76 12.89 5.29
CA MET A 65 -18.88 11.92 4.20
C MET A 65 -20.03 10.91 4.42
N ALA A 66 -20.32 10.53 5.66
CA ALA A 66 -21.46 9.66 6.00
C ALA A 66 -22.82 10.31 5.75
N GLU A 67 -22.89 11.64 5.85
CA GLU A 67 -24.10 12.46 5.60
C GLU A 67 -24.34 12.76 4.12
N SER A 68 -23.34 12.47 3.23
CA SER A 68 -23.44 12.64 1.78
C SER A 68 -24.13 11.46 1.11
N ASP A 69 -24.42 11.58 -0.18
CA ASP A 69 -24.85 10.47 -1.01
C ASP A 69 -23.78 10.04 -2.03
N GLU A 70 -24.01 8.86 -2.65
CA GLU A 70 -23.07 8.28 -3.62
C GLU A 70 -22.90 9.17 -4.86
N ALA A 71 -23.94 9.88 -5.29
CA ALA A 71 -23.91 10.73 -6.47
C ALA A 71 -23.06 11.98 -6.23
N GLU A 72 -23.15 12.56 -5.04
CA GLU A 72 -22.30 13.69 -4.65
C GLU A 72 -20.83 13.29 -4.62
N ILE A 73 -20.47 12.18 -3.93
CA ILE A 73 -19.09 11.70 -3.87
C ILE A 73 -18.57 11.32 -5.26
N TYR A 74 -19.44 10.72 -6.12
CA TYR A 74 -19.07 10.36 -7.49
C TYR A 74 -18.53 11.54 -8.28
N GLU A 75 -19.14 12.74 -8.16
CA GLU A 75 -18.71 13.93 -8.90
C GLU A 75 -17.24 14.27 -8.64
N TYR A 76 -16.74 14.09 -7.43
CA TYR A 76 -15.33 14.31 -7.08
C TYR A 76 -14.41 13.19 -7.58
N VAL A 77 -14.88 11.93 -7.56
CA VAL A 77 -14.02 10.77 -7.85
C VAL A 77 -14.22 10.16 -9.24
N LYS A 78 -15.04 10.75 -10.11
CA LYS A 78 -15.38 10.21 -11.45
C LYS A 78 -14.19 9.94 -12.37
N SER A 79 -13.03 10.56 -12.10
CA SER A 79 -11.81 10.37 -12.90
C SER A 79 -10.88 9.26 -12.39
N VAL A 80 -11.19 8.62 -11.25
CA VAL A 80 -10.44 7.46 -10.77
C VAL A 80 -11.01 6.16 -11.37
N SER A 81 -10.26 5.06 -11.25
CA SER A 81 -10.74 3.75 -11.70
C SER A 81 -11.92 3.27 -10.84
N TYR A 82 -12.96 2.70 -11.46
CA TYR A 82 -14.15 2.17 -10.79
C TYR A 82 -14.89 3.18 -9.89
N PRO A 83 -15.21 4.38 -10.40
CA PRO A 83 -15.67 5.51 -9.56
C PRO A 83 -17.00 5.23 -8.85
N ASN A 84 -17.97 4.56 -9.49
CA ASN A 84 -19.25 4.24 -8.87
C ASN A 84 -19.08 3.35 -7.62
N ALA A 85 -18.30 2.27 -7.73
CA ALA A 85 -18.06 1.38 -6.60
C ALA A 85 -17.30 2.10 -5.47
N LYS A 86 -16.35 2.97 -5.83
CA LYS A 86 -15.58 3.72 -4.84
C LYS A 86 -16.43 4.78 -4.15
N ALA A 87 -17.25 5.55 -4.87
CA ALA A 87 -18.17 6.51 -4.27
C ALA A 87 -19.07 5.84 -3.23
N ARG A 88 -19.72 4.75 -3.62
CA ARG A 88 -20.52 3.96 -2.70
C ARG A 88 -19.74 3.47 -1.48
N HIS A 89 -18.57 2.86 -1.69
CA HIS A 89 -17.75 2.36 -0.57
C HIS A 89 -17.33 3.49 0.37
N LEU A 90 -17.03 4.70 -0.13
CA LEU A 90 -16.65 5.82 0.73
C LEU A 90 -17.81 6.27 1.63
N VAL A 91 -19.03 6.32 1.12
CA VAL A 91 -20.21 6.64 1.94
C VAL A 91 -20.47 5.54 2.95
N GLU A 92 -20.54 4.26 2.50
CA GLU A 92 -20.80 3.11 3.36
C GLU A 92 -19.77 2.92 4.47
N LEU A 93 -18.44 3.06 4.16
CA LEU A 93 -17.39 2.94 5.18
C LEU A 93 -17.47 4.07 6.20
N SER A 94 -17.83 5.29 5.76
CA SER A 94 -17.98 6.43 6.65
C SER A 94 -19.18 6.26 7.58
N GLN A 95 -20.29 5.75 7.06
CA GLN A 95 -21.48 5.40 7.88
C GLN A 95 -21.13 4.33 8.92
N MET A 96 -20.38 3.29 8.53
CA MET A 96 -19.94 2.24 9.47
C MET A 96 -18.98 2.81 10.51
N ILE A 97 -18.04 3.69 10.14
CA ILE A 97 -17.12 4.34 11.08
C ILE A 97 -17.91 5.18 12.10
N MET A 98 -18.93 5.90 11.67
CA MET A 98 -19.79 6.66 12.57
C MET A 98 -20.60 5.77 13.52
N ALA A 99 -21.18 4.69 12.99
CA ALA A 99 -22.07 3.82 13.74
C ALA A 99 -21.33 2.88 14.71
N ASP A 100 -20.25 2.24 14.25
CA ASP A 100 -19.58 1.14 14.98
C ASP A 100 -18.32 1.60 15.73
N TYR A 101 -17.71 2.73 15.31
CA TYR A 101 -16.39 3.16 15.81
C TYR A 101 -16.38 4.62 16.29
N GLY A 102 -17.54 5.23 16.53
CA GLY A 102 -17.66 6.57 17.12
C GLY A 102 -17.07 7.71 16.29
N GLY A 103 -16.88 7.49 14.97
CA GLY A 103 -16.30 8.47 14.06
C GLY A 103 -14.79 8.33 13.85
N GLU A 104 -14.12 7.41 14.55
CA GLU A 104 -12.68 7.18 14.46
C GLU A 104 -12.37 5.92 13.63
N VAL A 105 -11.34 5.97 12.78
CA VAL A 105 -10.91 4.82 12.00
C VAL A 105 -10.33 3.75 12.92
N PRO A 106 -10.83 2.49 12.89
CA PRO A 106 -10.32 1.44 13.77
C PRO A 106 -8.86 1.09 13.47
N GLU A 107 -8.08 0.77 14.52
CA GLU A 107 -6.66 0.42 14.38
C GLU A 107 -6.44 -1.08 14.12
N ASP A 108 -7.34 -1.93 14.62
CA ASP A 108 -7.16 -3.37 14.49
C ASP A 108 -7.47 -3.88 13.08
N PHE A 109 -6.72 -4.92 12.67
CA PHE A 109 -6.76 -5.44 11.31
C PHE A 109 -8.13 -6.01 10.91
N ASP A 110 -8.80 -6.68 11.83
CA ASP A 110 -10.07 -7.35 11.52
C ASP A 110 -11.22 -6.34 11.41
N SER A 111 -11.22 -5.28 12.24
CA SER A 111 -12.14 -4.15 12.11
C SER A 111 -11.91 -3.38 10.80
N LEU A 112 -10.66 -3.12 10.42
CA LEU A 112 -10.35 -2.51 9.13
C LEU A 112 -10.88 -3.34 7.95
N LEU A 113 -10.77 -4.67 7.99
CA LEU A 113 -11.30 -5.55 6.94
C LEU A 113 -12.83 -5.55 6.82
N ARG A 114 -13.56 -5.14 7.87
CA ARG A 114 -15.02 -5.03 7.84
C ARG A 114 -15.50 -3.81 7.06
N LEU A 115 -14.65 -2.79 6.92
CA LEU A 115 -15.01 -1.55 6.23
C LEU A 115 -15.20 -1.79 4.73
N PRO A 116 -16.30 -1.31 4.14
CA PRO A 116 -16.54 -1.39 2.71
C PRO A 116 -15.37 -0.84 1.88
N GLY A 117 -14.95 -1.58 0.87
CA GLY A 117 -13.82 -1.22 0.01
C GLY A 117 -12.42 -1.46 0.61
N VAL A 118 -12.32 -1.94 1.84
CA VAL A 118 -11.05 -2.23 2.52
C VAL A 118 -10.72 -3.71 2.41
N GLY A 119 -9.73 -4.03 1.58
CA GLY A 119 -9.15 -5.36 1.50
C GLY A 119 -7.88 -5.49 2.34
N ARG A 120 -7.32 -6.71 2.38
CA ARG A 120 -6.08 -7.02 3.15
C ARG A 120 -4.93 -6.04 2.87
N LYS A 121 -4.71 -5.66 1.60
CA LYS A 121 -3.64 -4.71 1.24
C LYS A 121 -3.91 -3.33 1.85
N THR A 122 -5.13 -2.84 1.76
CA THR A 122 -5.54 -1.56 2.34
C THR A 122 -5.40 -1.57 3.86
N ALA A 123 -5.89 -2.61 4.55
CA ALA A 123 -5.77 -2.75 5.99
C ALA A 123 -4.30 -2.75 6.44
N ASN A 124 -3.41 -3.49 5.75
CA ASN A 124 -1.98 -3.46 6.04
C ASN A 124 -1.35 -2.07 5.81
N VAL A 125 -1.78 -1.31 4.77
CA VAL A 125 -1.30 0.07 4.56
C VAL A 125 -1.73 0.95 5.72
N MET A 126 -2.98 0.87 6.16
CA MET A 126 -3.47 1.64 7.31
C MET A 126 -2.68 1.31 8.57
N GLN A 127 -2.49 0.04 8.88
CA GLN A 127 -1.67 -0.37 10.03
C GLN A 127 -0.23 0.16 9.95
N ALA A 128 0.40 0.06 8.77
CA ALA A 128 1.78 0.50 8.61
C ALA A 128 1.94 2.03 8.65
N VAL A 129 1.07 2.76 7.96
CA VAL A 129 1.25 4.21 7.71
C VAL A 129 0.53 5.07 8.74
N ALA A 130 -0.74 4.73 9.08
CA ALA A 130 -1.52 5.51 10.03
C ALA A 130 -1.16 5.19 11.49
N PHE A 131 -0.96 3.90 11.79
CA PHE A 131 -0.85 3.43 13.17
C PHE A 131 0.56 2.96 13.56
N GLY A 132 1.54 3.05 12.65
CA GLY A 132 2.94 2.68 12.93
C GLY A 132 3.15 1.20 13.28
N GLN A 133 2.16 0.35 12.97
CA GLN A 133 2.23 -1.07 13.30
C GLN A 133 3.12 -1.86 12.33
N ALA A 134 3.63 -2.99 12.81
CA ALA A 134 4.50 -3.88 12.03
C ALA A 134 3.74 -4.65 10.94
N ALA A 135 3.29 -3.95 9.90
CA ALA A 135 2.55 -4.51 8.77
C ALA A 135 3.36 -4.47 7.47
N MET A 136 3.09 -5.41 6.58
CA MET A 136 3.78 -5.56 5.30
C MET A 136 2.74 -5.66 4.17
N PRO A 137 2.25 -4.53 3.65
CA PRO A 137 1.39 -4.56 2.47
C PRO A 137 2.12 -5.20 1.28
N VAL A 138 1.47 -6.10 0.57
CA VAL A 138 2.04 -6.73 -0.63
C VAL A 138 1.18 -6.39 -1.84
N ASP A 139 1.70 -5.51 -2.68
CA ASP A 139 1.14 -5.19 -3.98
C ASP A 139 1.90 -5.91 -5.11
N THR A 140 1.56 -5.62 -6.35
CA THR A 140 2.23 -6.21 -7.52
C THR A 140 3.71 -5.84 -7.62
N HIS A 141 4.13 -4.69 -7.11
CA HIS A 141 5.53 -4.26 -7.09
C HIS A 141 6.32 -5.02 -6.03
N VAL A 142 5.84 -5.03 -4.80
CA VAL A 142 6.45 -5.77 -3.68
C VAL A 142 6.53 -7.26 -4.02
N PHE A 143 5.45 -7.85 -4.52
CA PHE A 143 5.41 -9.24 -4.96
C PHE A 143 6.53 -9.54 -5.97
N ARG A 144 6.57 -8.79 -7.07
CA ARG A 144 7.53 -8.96 -8.15
C ARG A 144 8.97 -8.79 -7.68
N VAL A 145 9.25 -7.70 -6.97
CA VAL A 145 10.61 -7.39 -6.50
C VAL A 145 11.12 -8.46 -5.54
N SER A 146 10.28 -8.90 -4.61
CA SER A 146 10.63 -9.94 -3.64
C SER A 146 11.02 -11.26 -4.31
N HIS A 147 10.32 -11.65 -5.37
CA HIS A 147 10.66 -12.84 -6.15
C HIS A 147 11.94 -12.64 -6.94
N ARG A 148 12.07 -11.54 -7.68
CA ARG A 148 13.23 -11.26 -8.53
C ARG A 148 14.53 -11.15 -7.77
N LEU A 149 14.50 -10.50 -6.60
CA LEU A 149 15.65 -10.44 -5.70
C LEU A 149 15.92 -11.76 -4.96
N GLY A 150 15.00 -12.72 -5.02
CA GLY A 150 15.11 -13.97 -4.30
C GLY A 150 14.85 -13.83 -2.80
N LEU A 151 14.21 -12.75 -2.34
CA LEU A 151 13.81 -12.57 -0.95
C LEU A 151 12.79 -13.63 -0.51
N VAL A 152 11.93 -14.08 -1.41
CA VAL A 152 10.94 -15.13 -1.15
C VAL A 152 11.16 -16.35 -2.06
N PRO A 153 10.74 -17.56 -1.65
CA PRO A 153 10.79 -18.74 -2.50
C PRO A 153 9.72 -18.66 -3.60
N ALA A 154 9.88 -19.38 -4.68
CA ALA A 154 8.90 -19.49 -5.76
C ALA A 154 7.52 -20.02 -5.28
N SER A 155 7.52 -20.84 -4.22
CA SER A 155 6.30 -21.37 -3.60
C SER A 155 5.46 -20.32 -2.87
N ALA A 156 5.98 -19.10 -2.65
CA ALA A 156 5.22 -17.99 -2.13
C ALA A 156 4.42 -17.30 -3.25
N ASP A 157 3.50 -18.04 -3.87
CA ASP A 157 2.75 -17.71 -5.09
C ASP A 157 1.53 -16.80 -4.86
N THR A 158 1.26 -16.40 -3.63
CA THR A 158 0.19 -15.46 -3.28
C THR A 158 0.72 -14.27 -2.46
N PRO A 159 0.05 -13.09 -2.50
CA PRO A 159 0.42 -11.95 -1.66
C PRO A 159 0.55 -12.29 -0.17
N LEU A 160 -0.35 -13.10 0.36
CA LEU A 160 -0.32 -13.55 1.76
C LEU A 160 0.91 -14.39 2.08
N LYS A 161 1.30 -15.31 1.19
CA LYS A 161 2.52 -16.10 1.38
C LYS A 161 3.78 -15.23 1.30
N VAL A 162 3.81 -14.26 0.39
CA VAL A 162 4.91 -13.27 0.30
C VAL A 162 4.97 -12.43 1.57
N GLU A 163 3.86 -11.87 2.04
CA GLU A 163 3.76 -11.13 3.30
C GLU A 163 4.34 -11.96 4.46
N THR A 164 3.89 -13.21 4.60
CA THR A 164 4.35 -14.11 5.65
C THR A 164 5.87 -14.35 5.59
N GLN A 165 6.42 -14.52 4.39
CA GLN A 165 7.87 -14.74 4.22
C GLN A 165 8.67 -13.47 4.54
N LEU A 166 8.23 -12.30 4.08
CA LEU A 166 8.90 -11.03 4.36
C LEU A 166 8.91 -10.72 5.87
N LYS A 167 7.78 -10.90 6.55
CA LYS A 167 7.65 -10.69 8.01
C LYS A 167 8.55 -11.61 8.85
N LYS A 168 8.97 -12.76 8.34
CA LYS A 168 9.92 -13.66 9.02
C LYS A 168 11.36 -13.15 9.04
N HIS A 169 11.73 -12.33 8.07
CA HIS A 169 13.12 -11.97 7.82
C HIS A 169 13.41 -10.48 7.98
N ILE A 170 12.38 -9.64 7.92
CA ILE A 170 12.49 -8.19 8.08
C ILE A 170 12.16 -7.85 9.54
N PRO A 171 13.01 -7.07 10.24
CA PRO A 171 12.72 -6.60 11.58
C PRO A 171 11.39 -5.82 11.64
N ALA A 172 10.65 -5.96 12.73
CA ALA A 172 9.31 -5.39 12.87
C ALA A 172 9.29 -3.87 12.70
N ASP A 173 10.29 -3.17 13.23
CA ASP A 173 10.49 -1.73 13.12
C ASP A 173 10.85 -1.23 11.69
N CYS A 174 11.25 -2.17 10.81
CA CYS A 174 11.57 -1.88 9.41
C CYS A 174 10.45 -2.21 8.43
N LEU A 175 9.40 -2.95 8.84
CA LEU A 175 8.41 -3.51 7.92
C LEU A 175 7.69 -2.45 7.08
N SER A 176 7.22 -1.37 7.70
CA SER A 176 6.54 -0.28 7.00
C SER A 176 7.46 0.37 5.95
N ARG A 177 8.70 0.70 6.35
CA ARG A 177 9.70 1.26 5.41
C ARG A 177 10.06 0.28 4.31
N ALA A 178 10.25 -1.00 4.64
CA ALA A 178 10.59 -2.04 3.69
C ALA A 178 9.51 -2.24 2.62
N HIS A 179 8.24 -2.10 2.98
CA HIS A 179 7.15 -2.04 2.00
C HIS A 179 7.38 -0.94 0.96
N HIS A 180 7.60 0.30 1.41
CA HIS A 180 7.79 1.45 0.52
C HIS A 180 9.07 1.31 -0.31
N TRP A 181 10.19 0.83 0.27
CA TRP A 181 11.43 0.56 -0.46
C TRP A 181 11.21 -0.42 -1.62
N LEU A 182 10.58 -1.56 -1.34
CA LEU A 182 10.30 -2.57 -2.36
C LEU A 182 9.31 -2.08 -3.41
N LEU A 183 8.28 -1.32 -3.00
CA LEU A 183 7.29 -0.72 -3.88
C LEU A 183 7.95 0.27 -4.85
N LEU A 184 8.69 1.25 -4.33
CA LEU A 184 9.33 2.29 -5.13
C LEU A 184 10.43 1.71 -6.02
N HIS A 185 11.24 0.77 -5.50
CA HIS A 185 12.20 0.04 -6.32
C HIS A 185 11.51 -0.70 -7.47
N GLY A 186 10.36 -1.31 -7.22
CA GLY A 186 9.53 -1.96 -8.25
C GLY A 186 8.93 -0.97 -9.25
N ARG A 187 8.57 0.22 -8.80
CA ARG A 187 7.96 1.26 -9.63
C ARG A 187 8.98 1.89 -10.57
N TYR A 188 10.18 2.20 -10.09
CA TYR A 188 11.15 3.03 -10.79
C TYR A 188 12.38 2.28 -11.33
N VAL A 189 12.80 1.18 -10.71
CA VAL A 189 14.01 0.44 -11.08
C VAL A 189 13.68 -0.95 -11.63
N CYS A 190 13.08 -1.82 -10.79
CA CYS A 190 12.77 -3.19 -11.15
C CYS A 190 11.39 -3.28 -11.83
N THR A 191 11.20 -2.53 -12.92
CA THR A 191 9.92 -2.42 -13.63
C THR A 191 9.47 -3.77 -14.22
N SER A 192 8.15 -3.91 -14.48
CA SER A 192 7.57 -5.20 -14.90
C SER A 192 8.15 -5.70 -16.24
N ARG A 193 8.15 -4.83 -17.27
CA ARG A 193 8.49 -5.22 -18.65
C ARG A 193 9.98 -5.04 -18.97
N LYS A 194 10.60 -3.93 -18.52
CA LYS A 194 11.98 -3.56 -18.84
C LYS A 194 12.70 -3.12 -17.56
N PRO A 195 13.12 -4.06 -16.68
CA PRO A 195 13.86 -3.69 -15.48
C PRO A 195 15.21 -3.08 -15.82
N HIS A 196 15.61 -2.04 -15.10
CA HIS A 196 16.85 -1.29 -15.29
C HIS A 196 17.99 -2.00 -14.53
N CYS A 197 18.27 -3.26 -14.89
CA CYS A 197 19.21 -4.11 -14.15
C CYS A 197 20.64 -3.55 -14.14
N LYS A 198 21.11 -2.93 -15.24
CA LYS A 198 22.47 -2.37 -15.32
C LYS A 198 22.73 -1.25 -14.29
N ASP A 199 21.68 -0.48 -13.98
CA ASP A 199 21.76 0.64 -13.03
C ASP A 199 21.21 0.25 -11.64
N CYS A 200 20.86 -1.03 -11.46
CA CYS A 200 20.28 -1.52 -10.22
C CYS A 200 21.38 -1.78 -9.18
N PRO A 201 21.26 -1.25 -7.95
CA PRO A 201 22.25 -1.44 -6.90
C PRO A 201 22.44 -2.90 -6.50
N PHE A 202 21.50 -3.74 -6.85
CA PHE A 202 21.51 -5.18 -6.54
C PHE A 202 22.00 -6.07 -7.69
N ASP A 203 22.40 -5.50 -8.82
CA ASP A 203 22.73 -6.26 -10.04
C ASP A 203 23.80 -7.32 -9.82
N SER A 204 24.81 -7.02 -9.01
CA SER A 204 25.95 -7.90 -8.72
C SER A 204 25.58 -9.20 -7.98
N PHE A 205 24.46 -9.21 -7.28
CA PHE A 205 24.04 -10.38 -6.49
C PHE A 205 22.59 -10.81 -6.71
N CYS A 206 21.81 -10.04 -7.48
CA CYS A 206 20.43 -10.36 -7.79
C CYS A 206 20.35 -11.61 -8.67
N PRO A 207 19.59 -12.66 -8.28
CA PRO A 207 19.43 -13.86 -9.11
C PRO A 207 18.59 -13.61 -10.36
N LYS A 208 18.02 -12.41 -10.53
CA LYS A 208 17.23 -11.96 -11.69
C LYS A 208 16.13 -12.96 -12.08
N ARG A 209 15.36 -13.45 -11.11
CA ARG A 209 14.26 -14.38 -11.34
C ARG A 209 13.11 -13.68 -12.07
N LEU A 210 13.23 -13.55 -13.39
CA LEU A 210 12.28 -12.81 -14.22
C LEU A 210 10.99 -13.59 -14.50
N GLU A 211 11.10 -14.93 -14.57
CA GLU A 211 9.96 -15.83 -14.74
C GLU A 211 9.24 -16.08 -13.42
N GLY A 212 7.91 -16.20 -13.45
CA GLY A 212 7.08 -16.45 -12.27
C GLY A 212 6.98 -15.28 -11.28
N SER A 213 7.55 -14.11 -11.60
CA SER A 213 7.55 -12.94 -10.72
C SER A 213 6.37 -11.97 -10.95
N LYS A 214 5.38 -12.40 -11.71
CA LYS A 214 4.15 -11.63 -11.98
C LYS A 214 3.02 -12.20 -11.13
N LEU A 215 2.20 -11.29 -10.59
CA LEU A 215 0.93 -11.57 -9.93
C LEU A 215 -0.16 -11.60 -10.97
#